data_f9197c816adf731de9cca7f7ae4b856b
#
_entry.id   f9197c816adf731de9cca7f7ae4b856b
#
_cell.length_a   1.000
_cell.length_b   1.000
_cell.length_c   1.000
_cell.angle_alpha   90.00
_cell.angle_beta   90.00
_cell.angle_gamma   90.00
#
_symmetry.space_group_name_H-M   'P 1'
#
loop_
_entity.id
_entity.type
_entity.pdbx_description
1 polymer ?
#
loop_
_entity_poly.entity_id
_entity_poly.type
_entity_poly.pdbx_seq_one_letter_code
_entity_poly.pdbx_strand_id
1 'polypeptide(L)'
;MDSKHIFGGAVAAFLFGFVVLYSSRRREKIKASEKTPTKKNLKISGNGVCRSNFADTDVIIVGAGVAGSALAYALAKDGWRVHVIERDLTEPDRIVGEFLQAGGCIKLAEHTFHCLDGSDSQTVFSFAAVHKDGKRGAISFPSNSSARGFHYGRFVQKLREKAASLPNVNLEQGAVTSLVEENGSIKGVLYKTKAGQELAASASLTIVCDGYSDLNNNCSSLNFDFPTGLILEDYNLPYANRAYFILKDTISITYPISSKEIRCLVDVPGPKQPSISTGEMARYLKTVVAPQMPDELYNVFICAIDKGNIRTMPNRIMHASSYPTPGAFLIGDSLNMRHSVTGGGMTVGLSDVVLLRDLLRPLDDLNNAASICKYLESFCVLRKPTTFAINTLASTLHTEGNERSILQLFEPWRRVLRWTDGSYVWSKP
;
A
#
# COMPACT_ATOMS: atom_id res chain seq x y z
N MET A 1 -7.34 -17.47 45.12
CA MET A 1 -6.52 -17.19 43.92
C MET A 1 -7.44 -17.34 42.73
N ASP A 2 -7.77 -16.22 42.08
CA ASP A 2 -8.78 -16.17 41.03
C ASP A 2 -8.35 -16.92 39.76
N SER A 3 -9.23 -17.78 39.24
CA SER A 3 -9.03 -18.59 38.04
C SER A 3 -8.65 -17.76 36.79
N LYS A 4 -8.91 -16.45 36.81
CA LYS A 4 -8.55 -15.51 35.71
C LYS A 4 -7.05 -15.27 35.61
N HIS A 5 -6.29 -15.35 36.68
CA HIS A 5 -4.82 -15.17 36.66
C HIS A 5 -4.09 -16.45 36.21
N ILE A 6 -4.68 -17.63 36.42
CA ILE A 6 -4.13 -18.90 35.97
C ILE A 6 -4.30 -19.03 34.44
N PHE A 7 -5.42 -18.56 33.89
CA PHE A 7 -5.69 -18.60 32.46
C PHE A 7 -4.80 -17.63 31.66
N GLY A 8 -4.55 -16.42 32.21
CA GLY A 8 -3.63 -15.44 31.61
C GLY A 8 -2.18 -15.91 31.57
N GLY A 9 -1.72 -16.57 32.66
CA GLY A 9 -0.38 -17.14 32.72
C GLY A 9 -0.15 -18.33 31.76
N ALA A 10 -1.17 -19.19 31.61
CA ALA A 10 -1.08 -20.32 30.69
C ALA A 10 -1.06 -19.89 29.22
N VAL A 11 -1.83 -18.88 28.83
CA VAL A 11 -1.83 -18.32 27.47
C VAL A 11 -0.51 -17.63 27.16
N ALA A 12 0.06 -16.87 28.10
CA ALA A 12 1.38 -16.24 27.93
C ALA A 12 2.51 -17.29 27.81
N ALA A 13 2.49 -18.36 28.61
CA ALA A 13 3.46 -19.44 28.54
C ALA A 13 3.33 -20.24 27.22
N PHE A 14 2.10 -20.44 26.71
CA PHE A 14 1.87 -21.12 25.44
C PHE A 14 2.37 -20.29 24.25
N LEU A 15 2.16 -18.97 24.27
CA LEU A 15 2.67 -18.06 23.23
C LEU A 15 4.20 -17.96 23.26
N PHE A 16 4.81 -17.95 24.46
CA PHE A 16 6.26 -17.92 24.61
C PHE A 16 6.89 -19.26 24.16
N GLY A 17 6.28 -20.40 24.51
CA GLY A 17 6.69 -21.72 24.05
C GLY A 17 6.59 -21.88 22.54
N PHE A 18 5.55 -21.33 21.92
CA PHE A 18 5.35 -21.36 20.45
C PHE A 18 6.40 -20.53 19.71
N VAL A 19 6.76 -19.35 20.24
CA VAL A 19 7.81 -18.49 19.67
C VAL A 19 9.19 -19.16 19.77
N VAL A 20 9.49 -19.83 20.87
CA VAL A 20 10.76 -20.55 21.08
C VAL A 20 10.86 -21.79 20.18
N LEU A 21 9.78 -22.58 20.07
CA LEU A 21 9.73 -23.75 19.18
C LEU A 21 9.75 -23.36 17.70
N TYR A 22 9.10 -22.28 17.32
CA TYR A 22 9.12 -21.75 15.95
C TYR A 22 10.51 -21.23 15.56
N SER A 23 11.19 -20.54 16.47
CA SER A 23 12.54 -20.02 16.23
C SER A 23 13.59 -21.13 16.15
N SER A 24 13.47 -22.20 16.96
CA SER A 24 14.38 -23.35 16.90
C SER A 24 14.18 -24.19 15.63
N ARG A 25 12.94 -24.49 15.22
CA ARG A 25 12.65 -25.16 13.94
C ARG A 25 13.08 -24.35 12.71
N ARG A 26 13.08 -23.02 12.80
CA ARG A 26 13.57 -22.15 11.74
C ARG A 26 15.08 -22.19 11.61
N ARG A 27 15.82 -22.33 12.72
CA ARG A 27 17.30 -22.49 12.72
C ARG A 27 17.74 -23.81 12.09
N GLU A 28 16.99 -24.90 12.27
CA GLU A 28 17.28 -26.18 11.62
C GLU A 28 16.98 -26.16 10.10
N LYS A 29 15.91 -25.51 9.66
CA LYS A 29 15.60 -25.36 8.23
C LYS A 29 16.59 -24.46 7.47
N ILE A 30 17.17 -23.45 8.14
CA ILE A 30 18.18 -22.57 7.54
C ILE A 30 19.49 -23.34 7.31
N LYS A 31 19.87 -24.26 8.21
CA LYS A 31 21.06 -25.12 8.02
C LYS A 31 20.91 -26.17 6.89
N ALA A 32 19.69 -26.51 6.49
CA ALA A 32 19.42 -27.49 5.44
C ALA A 32 19.29 -26.89 4.02
N SER A 33 19.28 -25.55 3.88
CA SER A 33 19.04 -24.84 2.61
C SER A 33 20.24 -24.04 2.10
N GLU A 34 21.46 -24.35 2.55
CA GLU A 34 22.68 -23.79 1.93
C GLU A 34 23.03 -24.53 0.63
N LYS A 35 22.20 -24.38 -0.40
CA LYS A 35 22.64 -24.51 -1.79
C LYS A 35 22.79 -23.09 -2.35
N THR A 36 24.01 -22.65 -2.45
CA THR A 36 24.47 -21.36 -2.96
C THR A 36 23.91 -21.10 -4.36
N PRO A 37 23.13 -20.04 -4.59
CA PRO A 37 22.88 -19.59 -5.94
C PRO A 37 24.16 -18.92 -6.46
N THR A 38 24.62 -19.34 -7.61
CA THR A 38 25.77 -18.79 -8.30
C THR A 38 25.52 -17.29 -8.58
N LYS A 39 26.11 -16.41 -7.77
CA LYS A 39 26.10 -14.96 -8.00
C LYS A 39 26.86 -14.67 -9.30
N LYS A 40 26.16 -14.23 -10.33
CA LYS A 40 26.80 -13.56 -11.46
C LYS A 40 27.29 -12.20 -10.96
N ASN A 41 28.55 -12.13 -10.55
CA ASN A 41 29.24 -10.87 -10.32
C ASN A 41 29.44 -10.19 -11.68
N LEU A 42 28.57 -9.23 -12.02
CA LEU A 42 28.86 -8.28 -13.08
C LEU A 42 29.98 -7.34 -12.59
N LYS A 43 31.22 -7.67 -12.95
CA LYS A 43 32.31 -6.71 -12.88
C LYS A 43 31.99 -5.60 -13.87
N ILE A 44 31.83 -4.38 -13.42
CA ILE A 44 31.79 -3.18 -14.26
C ILE A 44 33.19 -3.04 -14.87
N SER A 45 33.36 -3.60 -16.06
CA SER A 45 34.48 -3.29 -16.92
C SER A 45 34.27 -1.86 -17.42
N GLY A 46 35.19 -0.97 -17.08
CA GLY A 46 35.11 0.44 -17.45
C GLY A 46 35.08 0.63 -18.95
N ASN A 47 33.91 0.87 -19.51
CA ASN A 47 33.72 1.53 -20.79
C ASN A 47 32.28 2.05 -20.86
N GLY A 48 32.11 3.36 -20.75
CA GLY A 48 31.03 4.04 -21.44
C GLY A 48 29.74 4.33 -20.70
N VAL A 49 29.56 4.01 -19.39
CA VAL A 49 28.35 4.45 -18.65
C VAL A 49 28.57 5.91 -18.19
N CYS A 50 27.81 6.85 -18.76
CA CYS A 50 27.81 8.23 -18.30
C CYS A 50 27.26 8.32 -16.89
N ARG A 51 27.90 9.10 -16.01
CA ARG A 51 27.35 9.45 -14.71
C ARG A 51 26.24 10.49 -14.89
N SER A 52 25.19 10.39 -14.08
CA SER A 52 24.15 11.43 -14.01
C SER A 52 24.80 12.75 -13.57
N ASN A 53 24.31 13.88 -14.08
CA ASN A 53 24.83 15.21 -13.77
C ASN A 53 24.56 15.65 -12.30
N PHE A 54 23.91 14.83 -11.49
CA PHE A 54 23.58 15.11 -10.09
C PHE A 54 24.69 14.54 -9.19
N ALA A 55 25.78 15.30 -9.03
CA ALA A 55 27.03 14.80 -8.44
C ALA A 55 26.96 14.52 -6.91
N ASP A 56 26.00 15.15 -6.19
CA ASP A 56 25.96 15.12 -4.73
C ASP A 56 24.59 14.68 -4.21
N THR A 57 24.27 13.40 -4.36
CA THR A 57 23.01 12.81 -3.89
C THR A 57 23.24 12.05 -2.59
N ASP A 58 22.45 12.33 -1.55
CA ASP A 58 22.46 11.59 -0.30
C ASP A 58 21.59 10.34 -0.39
N VAL A 59 20.38 10.49 -1.00
CA VAL A 59 19.38 9.44 -1.11
C VAL A 59 18.85 9.33 -2.55
N ILE A 60 18.91 8.12 -3.12
CA ILE A 60 18.18 7.77 -4.33
C ILE A 60 16.86 7.14 -3.94
N ILE A 61 15.75 7.58 -4.56
CA ILE A 61 14.42 6.95 -4.45
C ILE A 61 14.03 6.38 -5.80
N VAL A 62 13.81 5.08 -5.85
CA VAL A 62 13.33 4.37 -7.04
C VAL A 62 11.81 4.30 -7.02
N GLY A 63 11.17 5.01 -7.95
CA GLY A 63 9.72 5.10 -8.07
C GLY A 63 9.13 6.34 -7.41
N ALA A 64 8.34 7.11 -8.17
CA ALA A 64 7.59 8.28 -7.73
C ALA A 64 6.08 8.01 -7.63
N GLY A 65 5.70 6.88 -7.02
CA GLY A 65 4.35 6.61 -6.57
C GLY A 65 4.04 7.35 -5.27
N VAL A 66 2.96 6.96 -4.57
CA VAL A 66 2.54 7.61 -3.31
C VAL A 66 3.66 7.61 -2.27
N ALA A 67 4.27 6.45 -1.99
CA ALA A 67 5.31 6.34 -0.97
C ALA A 67 6.59 7.10 -1.37
N GLY A 68 7.07 6.92 -2.61
CA GLY A 68 8.32 7.54 -3.06
C GLY A 68 8.22 9.05 -3.15
N SER A 69 7.14 9.60 -3.69
CA SER A 69 6.94 11.07 -3.75
C SER A 69 6.77 11.69 -2.36
N ALA A 70 6.02 11.04 -1.47
CA ALA A 70 5.86 11.50 -0.10
C ALA A 70 7.20 11.45 0.67
N LEU A 71 7.98 10.39 0.50
CA LEU A 71 9.29 10.27 1.12
C LEU A 71 10.28 11.30 0.58
N ALA A 72 10.32 11.51 -0.73
CA ALA A 72 11.19 12.50 -1.36
C ALA A 72 10.97 13.90 -0.76
N TYR A 73 9.70 14.32 -0.66
CA TYR A 73 9.37 15.59 -0.02
C TYR A 73 9.79 15.62 1.46
N ALA A 74 9.47 14.56 2.21
CA ALA A 74 9.73 14.50 3.64
C ALA A 74 11.24 14.59 3.95
N LEU A 75 12.07 13.83 3.23
CA LEU A 75 13.52 13.83 3.40
C LEU A 75 14.14 15.15 2.95
N ALA A 76 13.66 15.71 1.84
CA ALA A 76 14.14 17.00 1.36
C ALA A 76 13.82 18.15 2.32
N LYS A 77 12.67 18.11 3.00
CA LYS A 77 12.31 19.06 4.08
C LYS A 77 13.24 18.95 5.28
N ASP A 78 13.80 17.77 5.54
CA ASP A 78 14.79 17.54 6.60
C ASP A 78 16.24 17.83 6.12
N GLY A 79 16.40 18.34 4.87
CA GLY A 79 17.68 18.81 4.34
C GLY A 79 18.43 17.83 3.45
N TRP A 80 17.95 16.59 3.28
CA TRP A 80 18.59 15.60 2.42
C TRP A 80 18.50 15.97 0.93
N ARG A 81 19.54 15.70 0.16
CA ARG A 81 19.55 15.81 -1.31
C ARG A 81 19.03 14.53 -1.92
N VAL A 82 17.87 14.60 -2.57
CA VAL A 82 17.11 13.44 -3.02
C VAL A 82 17.06 13.38 -4.54
N HIS A 83 17.45 12.26 -5.13
CA HIS A 83 17.27 11.95 -6.54
C HIS A 83 16.19 10.89 -6.69
N VAL A 84 15.05 11.25 -7.29
CA VAL A 84 13.93 10.35 -7.55
C VAL A 84 13.95 9.95 -9.01
N ILE A 85 13.95 8.64 -9.28
CA ILE A 85 13.93 8.08 -10.63
C ILE A 85 12.63 7.32 -10.82
N GLU A 86 11.77 7.79 -11.74
CA GLU A 86 10.47 7.21 -12.05
C GLU A 86 10.39 6.85 -13.54
N ARG A 87 9.99 5.62 -13.84
CA ARG A 87 9.90 5.14 -15.22
C ARG A 87 8.91 5.92 -16.08
N ASP A 88 7.81 6.40 -15.48
CA ASP A 88 6.75 7.12 -16.17
C ASP A 88 6.21 8.25 -15.30
N LEU A 89 6.44 9.48 -15.74
CA LEU A 89 5.96 10.68 -15.05
C LEU A 89 4.58 11.15 -15.54
N THR A 90 3.96 10.46 -16.49
CA THR A 90 2.58 10.74 -16.89
C THR A 90 1.61 10.46 -15.74
N GLU A 91 0.41 11.01 -15.82
CA GLU A 91 -0.63 10.76 -14.81
C GLU A 91 -0.99 9.27 -14.78
N PRO A 92 -0.80 8.57 -13.63
CA PRO A 92 -1.09 7.15 -13.57
C PRO A 92 -2.59 6.86 -13.67
N ASP A 93 -2.98 5.95 -14.54
CA ASP A 93 -4.35 5.49 -14.67
C ASP A 93 -4.52 4.12 -14.00
N ARG A 94 -5.09 4.10 -12.78
CA ARG A 94 -5.36 2.90 -11.99
C ARG A 94 -6.78 2.89 -11.47
N ILE A 95 -7.34 1.69 -11.27
CA ILE A 95 -8.68 1.49 -10.69
C ILE A 95 -8.65 1.27 -9.17
N VAL A 96 -7.48 1.11 -8.58
CA VAL A 96 -7.28 0.89 -7.14
C VAL A 96 -6.30 1.95 -6.63
N GLY A 97 -6.48 2.37 -5.37
CA GLY A 97 -5.68 3.43 -4.76
C GLY A 97 -6.39 4.79 -4.78
N GLU A 98 -7.70 4.82 -5.00
CA GLU A 98 -8.51 6.03 -5.03
C GLU A 98 -9.21 6.33 -3.69
N PHE A 99 -8.88 5.58 -2.66
CA PHE A 99 -9.42 5.75 -1.32
C PHE A 99 -8.31 5.74 -0.28
N LEU A 100 -8.19 6.83 0.48
CA LEU A 100 -7.26 6.96 1.58
C LEU A 100 -8.02 6.88 2.91
N GLN A 101 -7.73 5.87 3.70
CA GLN A 101 -8.29 5.69 5.03
C GLN A 101 -7.96 6.88 5.95
N ALA A 102 -8.76 7.11 6.98
CA ALA A 102 -8.59 8.22 7.93
C ALA A 102 -7.17 8.24 8.55
N GLY A 103 -6.61 7.09 8.92
CA GLY A 103 -5.23 6.98 9.40
C GLY A 103 -4.20 7.45 8.37
N GLY A 104 -4.41 7.16 7.09
CA GLY A 104 -3.56 7.64 6.01
C GLY A 104 -3.67 9.15 5.79
N CYS A 105 -4.87 9.73 5.95
CA CYS A 105 -5.07 11.18 5.90
C CYS A 105 -4.32 11.90 7.03
N ILE A 106 -4.32 11.33 8.24
CA ILE A 106 -3.55 11.85 9.38
C ILE A 106 -2.05 11.82 9.04
N LYS A 107 -1.53 10.68 8.54
CA LYS A 107 -0.11 10.56 8.17
C LYS A 107 0.28 11.51 7.04
N LEU A 108 -0.60 11.74 6.09
CA LEU A 108 -0.38 12.74 5.04
C LEU A 108 -0.29 14.15 5.62
N ALA A 109 -1.17 14.50 6.57
CA ALA A 109 -1.18 15.80 7.22
C ALA A 109 0.05 16.03 8.13
N GLU A 110 0.58 15.01 8.82
CA GLU A 110 1.80 15.09 9.63
C GLU A 110 3.01 15.60 8.83
N HIS A 111 3.02 15.39 7.52
CA HIS A 111 4.05 15.90 6.61
C HIS A 111 3.69 17.23 5.93
N THR A 112 2.63 17.91 6.37
CA THR A 112 2.13 19.13 5.73
C THR A 112 1.78 18.96 4.25
N PHE A 113 1.38 17.75 3.85
CA PHE A 113 0.88 17.47 2.51
C PHE A 113 -0.61 17.82 2.41
N HIS A 114 -0.90 19.02 1.97
CA HIS A 114 -2.27 19.45 1.66
C HIS A 114 -2.65 19.10 0.19
N CYS A 115 -2.20 17.94 -0.30
CA CYS A 115 -2.40 17.56 -1.71
C CYS A 115 -3.85 17.26 -2.07
N LEU A 116 -4.71 17.04 -1.09
CA LEU A 116 -6.15 16.81 -1.29
C LEU A 116 -6.97 18.09 -1.15
N ASP A 117 -6.40 19.16 -0.64
CA ASP A 117 -7.10 20.44 -0.49
C ASP A 117 -7.25 21.12 -1.86
N GLY A 118 -8.42 21.71 -2.11
CA GLY A 118 -8.74 22.35 -3.39
C GLY A 118 -8.85 21.40 -4.58
N SER A 119 -8.84 20.07 -4.35
CA SER A 119 -9.17 19.08 -5.37
C SER A 119 -10.65 18.64 -5.25
N ASP A 120 -11.20 18.04 -6.30
CA ASP A 120 -12.55 17.43 -6.24
C ASP A 120 -12.54 16.10 -5.45
N SER A 121 -11.72 16.03 -4.38
CA SER A 121 -11.67 14.88 -3.47
C SER A 121 -12.87 14.90 -2.53
N GLN A 122 -13.43 13.70 -2.28
CA GLN A 122 -14.64 13.55 -1.48
C GLN A 122 -14.30 13.09 -0.07
N THR A 123 -14.91 13.75 0.92
CA THR A 123 -14.75 13.36 2.33
C THR A 123 -15.69 12.21 2.66
N VAL A 124 -15.18 11.18 3.32
CA VAL A 124 -15.94 10.02 3.78
C VAL A 124 -15.84 9.93 5.29
N PHE A 125 -17.00 9.97 5.99
CA PHE A 125 -17.08 9.96 7.45
C PHE A 125 -17.45 8.60 8.03
N SER A 126 -17.92 7.65 7.19
CA SER A 126 -18.33 6.34 7.66
C SER A 126 -18.30 5.28 6.56
N PHE A 127 -18.21 4.04 6.99
CA PHE A 127 -18.53 2.88 6.17
C PHE A 127 -19.96 2.41 6.50
N ALA A 128 -20.73 2.12 5.47
CA ALA A 128 -21.99 1.37 5.59
C ALA A 128 -21.77 -0.05 5.08
N ALA A 129 -22.08 -1.05 5.90
CA ALA A 129 -22.05 -2.46 5.51
C ALA A 129 -23.48 -2.93 5.19
N VAL A 130 -23.62 -3.62 4.07
CA VAL A 130 -24.88 -4.25 3.65
C VAL A 130 -24.64 -5.76 3.60
N HIS A 131 -25.32 -6.50 4.47
CA HIS A 131 -25.18 -7.94 4.60
C HIS A 131 -26.15 -8.73 3.70
N LYS A 132 -25.87 -10.02 3.54
CA LYS A 132 -26.68 -10.95 2.74
C LYS A 132 -28.13 -11.05 3.22
N ASP A 133 -28.35 -10.95 4.51
CA ASP A 133 -29.69 -10.98 5.14
C ASP A 133 -30.42 -9.62 5.07
N GLY A 134 -29.87 -8.66 4.32
CA GLY A 134 -30.42 -7.31 4.19
C GLY A 134 -30.15 -6.39 5.37
N LYS A 135 -29.52 -6.86 6.44
CA LYS A 135 -29.12 -6.00 7.56
C LYS A 135 -28.10 -4.95 7.09
N ARG A 136 -28.28 -3.75 7.58
CA ARG A 136 -27.39 -2.62 7.34
C ARG A 136 -26.73 -2.21 8.65
N GLY A 137 -25.42 -2.00 8.61
CA GLY A 137 -24.64 -1.46 9.73
C GLY A 137 -23.82 -0.27 9.26
N ALA A 138 -23.46 0.63 10.18
CA ALA A 138 -22.58 1.73 9.88
C ALA A 138 -21.45 1.82 10.91
N ILE A 139 -20.24 2.11 10.43
CA ILE A 139 -19.06 2.36 11.25
C ILE A 139 -18.59 3.76 10.92
N SER A 140 -18.75 4.68 11.86
CA SER A 140 -18.28 6.05 11.71
C SER A 140 -16.81 6.16 12.12
N PHE A 141 -16.07 6.99 11.42
CA PHE A 141 -14.75 7.42 11.88
C PHE A 141 -14.88 8.32 13.12
N PRO A 142 -13.84 8.46 13.93
CA PRO A 142 -13.82 9.44 15.02
C PRO A 142 -14.16 10.85 14.50
N SER A 143 -14.82 11.65 15.35
CA SER A 143 -15.37 12.98 14.96
C SER A 143 -14.34 13.96 14.38
N ASN A 144 -13.05 13.76 14.68
CA ASN A 144 -11.92 14.57 14.20
C ASN A 144 -11.18 13.96 13.02
N SER A 145 -11.68 12.86 12.43
CA SER A 145 -11.00 12.16 11.34
C SER A 145 -11.97 11.78 10.23
N SER A 146 -11.46 11.73 9.01
CA SER A 146 -12.22 11.31 7.84
C SER A 146 -11.30 10.63 6.82
N ALA A 147 -11.86 9.69 6.07
CA ALA A 147 -11.20 9.17 4.87
C ALA A 147 -11.46 10.10 3.68
N ARG A 148 -10.72 9.89 2.60
CA ARG A 148 -10.85 10.65 1.35
C ARG A 148 -10.90 9.72 0.15
N GLY A 149 -11.85 9.98 -0.75
CA GLY A 149 -11.86 9.41 -2.10
C GLY A 149 -11.44 10.45 -3.12
N PHE A 150 -10.71 10.05 -4.15
CA PHE A 150 -10.12 10.92 -5.17
C PHE A 150 -9.67 10.14 -6.39
N HIS A 151 -9.38 10.83 -7.50
CA HIS A 151 -8.70 10.25 -8.64
C HIS A 151 -7.23 9.99 -8.33
N TYR A 152 -6.82 8.72 -8.38
CA TYR A 152 -5.46 8.28 -8.03
C TYR A 152 -4.38 9.04 -8.80
N GLY A 153 -4.53 9.16 -10.11
CA GLY A 153 -3.53 9.82 -10.96
C GLY A 153 -3.29 11.28 -10.55
N ARG A 154 -4.36 12.05 -10.40
CA ARG A 154 -4.29 13.46 -9.95
C ARG A 154 -3.63 13.60 -8.59
N PHE A 155 -3.92 12.68 -7.67
CA PHE A 155 -3.29 12.67 -6.35
C PHE A 155 -1.79 12.41 -6.42
N VAL A 156 -1.35 11.42 -7.21
CA VAL A 156 0.08 11.13 -7.40
C VAL A 156 0.80 12.29 -8.07
N GLN A 157 0.20 12.93 -9.09
CA GLN A 157 0.80 14.10 -9.73
C GLN A 157 1.01 15.26 -8.74
N LYS A 158 0.02 15.54 -7.90
CA LYS A 158 0.17 16.56 -6.85
C LYS A 158 1.28 16.24 -5.84
N LEU A 159 1.48 14.96 -5.48
CA LEU A 159 2.59 14.55 -4.63
C LEU A 159 3.94 14.75 -5.34
N ARG A 160 4.04 14.40 -6.62
CA ARG A 160 5.23 14.60 -7.47
C ARG A 160 5.58 16.09 -7.59
N GLU A 161 4.59 16.93 -7.92
CA GLU A 161 4.74 18.39 -8.01
C GLU A 161 5.25 18.98 -6.70
N LYS A 162 4.66 18.54 -5.57
CA LYS A 162 5.05 18.98 -4.24
C LYS A 162 6.50 18.61 -3.93
N ALA A 163 6.91 17.38 -4.23
CA ALA A 163 8.28 16.92 -4.04
C ALA A 163 9.25 17.73 -4.94
N ALA A 164 8.95 17.84 -6.24
CA ALA A 164 9.77 18.55 -7.21
C ALA A 164 9.85 20.08 -6.98
N SER A 165 8.96 20.67 -6.16
CA SER A 165 9.01 22.08 -5.79
C SER A 165 10.16 22.44 -4.84
N LEU A 166 10.81 21.43 -4.24
CA LEU A 166 11.93 21.63 -3.34
C LEU A 166 13.27 21.64 -4.10
N PRO A 167 14.18 22.61 -3.84
CA PRO A 167 15.41 22.79 -4.63
C PRO A 167 16.41 21.62 -4.50
N ASN A 168 16.30 20.83 -3.44
CA ASN A 168 17.13 19.65 -3.17
C ASN A 168 16.47 18.33 -3.58
N VAL A 169 15.40 18.37 -4.40
CA VAL A 169 14.79 17.21 -5.05
C VAL A 169 15.05 17.25 -6.55
N ASN A 170 15.69 16.23 -7.10
CA ASN A 170 15.74 15.97 -8.52
C ASN A 170 14.76 14.85 -8.87
N LEU A 171 13.70 15.15 -9.63
CA LEU A 171 12.74 14.16 -10.13
C LEU A 171 13.02 13.91 -11.62
N GLU A 172 13.53 12.72 -11.94
CA GLU A 172 13.95 12.35 -13.28
C GLU A 172 13.13 11.18 -13.84
N GLN A 173 12.81 11.25 -15.13
CA GLN A 173 12.17 10.13 -15.82
C GLN A 173 13.21 9.14 -16.32
N GLY A 174 13.17 7.93 -15.75
CA GLY A 174 14.06 6.82 -16.14
C GLY A 174 13.60 5.50 -15.52
N ALA A 175 13.88 4.41 -16.21
CA ALA A 175 13.59 3.06 -15.73
C ALA A 175 14.83 2.45 -15.07
N VAL A 176 14.81 2.30 -13.75
CA VAL A 176 15.90 1.61 -13.02
C VAL A 176 15.92 0.14 -13.46
N THR A 177 17.09 -0.33 -13.88
CA THR A 177 17.31 -1.67 -14.40
C THR A 177 18.04 -2.59 -13.43
N SER A 178 18.89 -2.03 -12.56
CA SER A 178 19.59 -2.79 -11.52
C SER A 178 20.12 -1.90 -10.41
N LEU A 179 20.37 -2.52 -9.26
CA LEU A 179 21.14 -1.92 -8.18
C LEU A 179 22.63 -2.12 -8.43
N VAL A 180 23.44 -1.12 -8.10
CA VAL A 180 24.91 -1.18 -8.18
C VAL A 180 25.44 -1.64 -6.82
N GLU A 181 26.02 -2.84 -6.77
CA GLU A 181 26.59 -3.42 -5.56
C GLU A 181 28.14 -3.37 -5.61
N GLU A 182 28.74 -2.83 -4.56
CA GLU A 182 30.18 -2.81 -4.36
C GLU A 182 30.52 -3.26 -2.93
N ASN A 183 31.38 -4.27 -2.80
CA ASN A 183 31.83 -4.80 -1.50
C ASN A 183 30.67 -5.16 -0.53
N GLY A 184 29.58 -5.74 -1.04
CA GLY A 184 28.42 -6.14 -0.25
C GLY A 184 27.50 -5.00 0.18
N SER A 185 27.67 -3.79 -0.37
CA SER A 185 26.82 -2.63 -0.15
C SER A 185 26.27 -2.09 -1.46
N ILE A 186 25.02 -1.66 -1.46
CA ILE A 186 24.45 -0.92 -2.59
C ILE A 186 24.98 0.50 -2.56
N LYS A 187 25.47 0.97 -3.72
CA LYS A 187 26.07 2.30 -3.93
C LYS A 187 25.27 3.17 -4.88
N GLY A 188 24.19 2.65 -5.43
CA GLY A 188 23.36 3.37 -6.37
C GLY A 188 22.56 2.46 -7.29
N VAL A 189 22.23 2.99 -8.46
CA VAL A 189 21.39 2.32 -9.46
C VAL A 189 21.93 2.53 -10.87
N LEU A 190 21.64 1.56 -11.76
CA LEU A 190 21.68 1.75 -13.21
C LEU A 190 20.25 1.98 -13.70
N TYR A 191 20.08 2.92 -14.62
CA TYR A 191 18.78 3.22 -15.19
C TYR A 191 18.86 3.64 -16.65
N LYS A 192 17.77 3.47 -17.39
CA LYS A 192 17.61 3.92 -18.77
C LYS A 192 16.72 5.15 -18.80
N THR A 193 17.20 6.21 -19.42
CA THR A 193 16.39 7.41 -19.67
C THR A 193 15.32 7.13 -20.73
N LYS A 194 14.36 8.03 -20.89
CA LYS A 194 13.34 7.94 -21.95
C LYS A 194 13.96 7.89 -23.36
N ALA A 195 15.14 8.48 -23.56
CA ALA A 195 15.87 8.42 -24.81
C ALA A 195 16.65 7.10 -25.01
N GLY A 196 16.58 6.15 -24.07
CA GLY A 196 17.29 4.87 -24.13
C GLY A 196 18.73 4.90 -23.67
N GLN A 197 19.24 6.04 -23.20
CA GLN A 197 20.59 6.16 -22.67
C GLN A 197 20.71 5.46 -21.32
N GLU A 198 21.74 4.65 -21.14
CA GLU A 198 22.08 4.04 -19.85
C GLU A 198 22.92 4.99 -19.00
N LEU A 199 22.44 5.27 -17.80
CA LEU A 199 23.09 6.13 -16.82
C LEU A 199 23.27 5.41 -15.49
N ALA A 200 24.25 5.86 -14.70
CA ALA A 200 24.45 5.45 -13.33
C ALA A 200 24.21 6.63 -12.38
N ALA A 201 23.48 6.41 -11.32
CA ALA A 201 23.34 7.33 -10.20
C ALA A 201 23.91 6.69 -8.94
N SER A 202 24.61 7.47 -8.11
CA SER A 202 25.23 6.99 -6.87
C SER A 202 24.69 7.77 -5.67
N ALA A 203 24.47 7.08 -4.54
CA ALA A 203 24.09 7.68 -3.28
C ALA A 203 24.50 6.79 -2.10
N SER A 204 24.54 7.37 -0.91
CA SER A 204 24.82 6.63 0.33
C SER A 204 23.68 5.67 0.69
N LEU A 205 22.42 6.00 0.34
CA LEU A 205 21.24 5.18 0.58
C LEU A 205 20.34 5.15 -0.65
N THR A 206 19.94 3.96 -1.09
CA THR A 206 18.93 3.74 -2.14
C THR A 206 17.65 3.19 -1.53
N ILE A 207 16.52 3.88 -1.71
CA ILE A 207 15.22 3.45 -1.20
C ILE A 207 14.32 3.05 -2.36
N VAL A 208 13.88 1.79 -2.37
CA VAL A 208 13.05 1.23 -3.45
C VAL A 208 11.58 1.34 -3.07
N CYS A 209 10.83 2.08 -3.91
CA CYS A 209 9.41 2.41 -3.77
C CYS A 209 8.62 2.13 -5.06
N ASP A 210 9.13 1.27 -5.95
CA ASP A 210 8.64 1.04 -7.30
C ASP A 210 7.42 0.10 -7.39
N GLY A 211 6.88 -0.27 -6.22
CA GLY A 211 5.75 -1.17 -6.12
C GLY A 211 6.15 -2.62 -6.37
N TYR A 212 5.38 -3.31 -7.21
CA TYR A 212 5.75 -4.65 -7.66
C TYR A 212 6.60 -4.53 -8.93
N SER A 213 7.89 -4.76 -8.79
CA SER A 213 8.84 -4.75 -9.90
C SER A 213 9.77 -5.96 -9.89
N ASP A 214 10.41 -6.19 -11.04
CA ASP A 214 11.39 -7.26 -11.22
C ASP A 214 12.71 -7.01 -10.47
N LEU A 215 12.93 -5.81 -9.93
CA LEU A 215 14.08 -5.52 -9.06
C LEU A 215 14.05 -6.34 -7.78
N ASN A 216 12.86 -6.82 -7.39
CA ASN A 216 12.63 -7.63 -6.19
C ASN A 216 12.37 -9.11 -6.52
N ASN A 217 13.15 -9.70 -7.43
CA ASN A 217 12.99 -11.06 -7.99
C ASN A 217 12.91 -12.22 -6.97
N ASN A 218 13.12 -11.97 -5.68
CA ASN A 218 13.10 -12.99 -4.63
C ASN A 218 11.76 -13.10 -3.87
N CYS A 219 10.75 -12.28 -4.22
CA CYS A 219 9.46 -12.31 -3.55
C CYS A 219 8.39 -12.95 -4.43
N SER A 220 7.93 -14.14 -4.06
CA SER A 220 6.75 -14.75 -4.67
C SER A 220 5.51 -13.96 -4.27
N SER A 221 4.84 -13.31 -5.21
CA SER A 221 3.51 -12.79 -5.01
C SER A 221 2.48 -13.85 -5.36
N LEU A 222 1.43 -13.96 -4.54
CA LEU A 222 0.29 -14.82 -4.83
C LEU A 222 -0.83 -13.94 -5.44
N ASN A 223 -1.38 -14.39 -6.56
CA ASN A 223 -2.57 -13.80 -7.17
C ASN A 223 -3.77 -14.64 -6.74
N PHE A 224 -4.81 -14.01 -6.18
CA PHE A 224 -5.97 -14.73 -5.65
C PHE A 224 -7.26 -14.45 -6.41
N ASP A 225 -7.46 -13.24 -6.87
CA ASP A 225 -8.66 -12.74 -7.52
C ASP A 225 -8.39 -11.46 -8.28
N PHE A 226 -9.43 -10.94 -8.92
CA PHE A 226 -9.33 -9.80 -9.83
C PHE A 226 -10.36 -8.74 -9.47
N PRO A 227 -9.99 -7.72 -8.68
CA PRO A 227 -10.87 -6.58 -8.50
C PRO A 227 -11.24 -5.99 -9.86
N THR A 228 -12.52 -5.92 -10.08
CA THR A 228 -13.14 -5.35 -11.27
C THR A 228 -13.69 -3.98 -10.94
N GLY A 229 -13.20 -2.95 -11.62
CA GLY A 229 -13.55 -1.57 -11.37
C GLY A 229 -14.51 -1.01 -12.39
N LEU A 230 -15.53 -0.28 -11.90
CA LEU A 230 -16.45 0.54 -12.67
C LEU A 230 -16.49 1.95 -12.08
N ILE A 231 -16.87 2.92 -12.89
CA ILE A 231 -17.25 4.27 -12.46
C ILE A 231 -18.77 4.38 -12.59
N LEU A 232 -19.42 4.70 -11.47
CA LEU A 232 -20.84 5.03 -11.43
C LEU A 232 -20.95 6.56 -11.48
N GLU A 233 -21.68 7.07 -12.46
CA GLU A 233 -21.88 8.50 -12.69
C GLU A 233 -23.34 8.89 -12.40
N ASP A 234 -23.59 10.19 -12.24
CA ASP A 234 -24.93 10.77 -12.10
C ASP A 234 -25.75 10.15 -10.95
N TYR A 235 -25.10 9.87 -9.84
CA TYR A 235 -25.75 9.30 -8.67
C TYR A 235 -26.35 10.38 -7.76
N ASN A 236 -27.52 10.11 -7.25
CA ASN A 236 -28.16 10.88 -6.18
C ASN A 236 -28.27 10.01 -4.93
N LEU A 237 -27.14 9.80 -4.25
CA LEU A 237 -27.13 9.00 -3.04
C LEU A 237 -27.54 9.84 -1.83
N PRO A 238 -28.47 9.36 -0.99
CA PRO A 238 -28.91 10.05 0.22
C PRO A 238 -27.78 10.23 1.26
N TYR A 239 -26.62 9.61 1.03
CA TYR A 239 -25.48 9.63 1.93
C TYR A 239 -24.16 9.85 1.16
N ALA A 240 -23.99 10.99 0.55
CA ALA A 240 -22.86 11.35 -0.31
C ALA A 240 -21.47 11.14 0.34
N ASN A 241 -21.40 11.17 1.68
CA ASN A 241 -20.14 11.09 2.45
C ASN A 241 -19.91 9.71 3.10
N ARG A 242 -20.39 8.63 2.48
CA ARG A 242 -20.20 7.26 2.95
C ARG A 242 -19.58 6.37 1.88
N ALA A 243 -18.76 5.43 2.32
CA ALA A 243 -18.37 4.28 1.51
C ALA A 243 -19.23 3.07 1.89
N TYR A 244 -19.52 2.19 0.92
CA TYR A 244 -20.34 1.01 1.15
C TYR A 244 -19.53 -0.25 0.95
N PHE A 245 -19.64 -1.16 1.91
CA PHE A 245 -19.24 -2.56 1.78
C PHE A 245 -20.48 -3.43 1.59
N ILE A 246 -20.58 -4.04 0.43
CA ILE A 246 -21.65 -4.98 0.11
C ILE A 246 -21.08 -6.38 0.28
N LEU A 247 -21.48 -7.01 1.37
CA LEU A 247 -20.97 -8.28 1.87
C LEU A 247 -22.02 -9.36 1.63
N LYS A 248 -22.13 -9.78 0.37
CA LYS A 248 -23.03 -10.84 -0.06
C LYS A 248 -22.22 -11.99 -0.67
N ASP A 249 -22.71 -12.64 -1.71
CA ASP A 249 -21.98 -13.74 -2.37
C ASP A 249 -20.72 -13.23 -3.09
N THR A 250 -20.71 -11.94 -3.47
CA THR A 250 -19.53 -11.21 -3.93
C THR A 250 -19.27 -10.00 -3.06
N ILE A 251 -18.01 -9.75 -2.74
CA ILE A 251 -17.64 -8.53 -2.01
C ILE A 251 -17.57 -7.38 -3.03
N SER A 252 -18.34 -6.34 -2.75
CA SER A 252 -18.26 -5.11 -3.53
C SER A 252 -18.05 -3.90 -2.62
N ILE A 253 -17.24 -2.96 -3.07
CA ILE A 253 -16.92 -1.75 -2.34
C ILE A 253 -17.23 -0.56 -3.22
N THR A 254 -17.97 0.41 -2.69
CA THR A 254 -18.24 1.66 -3.41
C THR A 254 -17.83 2.85 -2.55
N TYR A 255 -17.20 3.84 -3.16
CA TYR A 255 -16.80 5.09 -2.51
C TYR A 255 -16.74 6.24 -3.52
N PRO A 256 -17.10 7.48 -3.10
CA PRO A 256 -17.02 8.64 -3.97
C PRO A 256 -15.56 8.99 -4.28
N ILE A 257 -15.25 9.30 -5.54
CA ILE A 257 -13.93 9.75 -6.01
C ILE A 257 -13.95 11.19 -6.52
N SER A 258 -15.14 11.69 -6.85
CA SER A 258 -15.39 13.08 -7.20
C SER A 258 -16.82 13.47 -6.80
N SER A 259 -17.19 14.73 -7.00
CA SER A 259 -18.55 15.21 -6.76
C SER A 259 -19.61 14.53 -7.63
N LYS A 260 -19.19 13.85 -8.72
CA LYS A 260 -20.08 13.22 -9.72
C LYS A 260 -19.80 11.75 -9.97
N GLU A 261 -18.79 11.17 -9.34
CA GLU A 261 -18.31 9.81 -9.65
C GLU A 261 -18.09 8.98 -8.38
N ILE A 262 -18.58 7.76 -8.43
CA ILE A 262 -18.31 6.73 -7.44
C ILE A 262 -17.47 5.63 -8.08
N ARG A 263 -16.40 5.22 -7.44
CA ARG A 263 -15.72 3.98 -7.76
C ARG A 263 -16.49 2.81 -7.17
N CYS A 264 -16.83 1.84 -8.01
CA CYS A 264 -17.29 0.53 -7.59
C CYS A 264 -16.20 -0.50 -7.89
N LEU A 265 -15.73 -1.21 -6.88
CA LEU A 265 -14.83 -2.36 -7.01
C LEU A 265 -15.59 -3.61 -6.63
N VAL A 266 -15.61 -4.58 -7.53
CA VAL A 266 -16.21 -5.90 -7.33
C VAL A 266 -15.09 -6.93 -7.28
N ASP A 267 -15.03 -7.70 -6.22
CA ASP A 267 -14.09 -8.80 -6.09
C ASP A 267 -14.66 -10.03 -6.78
N VAL A 268 -14.12 -10.36 -7.96
CA VAL A 268 -14.60 -11.47 -8.79
C VAL A 268 -13.84 -12.73 -8.39
N PRO A 269 -14.49 -13.70 -7.72
CA PRO A 269 -13.83 -14.89 -7.23
C PRO A 269 -13.49 -15.85 -8.37
N GLY A 270 -12.44 -16.64 -8.15
CA GLY A 270 -12.09 -17.78 -8.98
C GLY A 270 -10.75 -17.67 -9.70
N PRO A 271 -10.23 -18.79 -10.16
CA PRO A 271 -8.90 -18.87 -10.77
C PRO A 271 -8.85 -18.31 -12.18
N LYS A 272 -10.01 -18.14 -12.83
CA LYS A 272 -10.13 -17.61 -14.20
C LYS A 272 -11.13 -16.47 -14.22
N GLN A 273 -10.66 -15.33 -14.66
CA GLN A 273 -11.46 -14.14 -14.82
C GLN A 273 -12.40 -14.29 -16.04
N PRO A 274 -13.70 -13.88 -15.92
CA PRO A 274 -14.57 -13.73 -17.07
C PRO A 274 -13.99 -12.73 -18.08
N SER A 275 -14.08 -13.05 -19.36
CA SER A 275 -13.52 -12.22 -20.42
C SER A 275 -14.32 -10.93 -20.59
N ILE A 276 -13.63 -9.78 -20.62
CA ILE A 276 -14.23 -8.49 -20.93
C ILE A 276 -14.57 -8.41 -22.42
N SER A 277 -13.66 -8.87 -23.29
CA SER A 277 -13.81 -8.75 -24.75
C SER A 277 -14.96 -9.59 -25.33
N THR A 278 -15.30 -10.72 -24.68
CA THR A 278 -16.43 -11.58 -25.09
C THR A 278 -17.77 -11.17 -24.43
N GLY A 279 -17.74 -10.17 -23.52
CA GLY A 279 -18.92 -9.75 -22.76
C GLY A 279 -19.29 -10.66 -21.58
N GLU A 280 -18.47 -11.71 -21.27
CA GLU A 280 -18.70 -12.59 -20.13
C GLU A 280 -18.68 -11.83 -18.81
N MET A 281 -17.75 -10.90 -18.66
CA MET A 281 -17.65 -10.06 -17.45
C MET A 281 -18.90 -9.18 -17.29
N ALA A 282 -19.35 -8.52 -18.35
CA ALA A 282 -20.57 -7.72 -18.30
C ALA A 282 -21.80 -8.56 -17.93
N ARG A 283 -21.91 -9.77 -18.47
CA ARG A 283 -22.97 -10.72 -18.13
C ARG A 283 -22.89 -11.11 -16.67
N TYR A 284 -21.71 -11.48 -16.17
CA TYR A 284 -21.50 -11.84 -14.76
C TYR A 284 -21.91 -10.69 -13.83
N LEU A 285 -21.46 -9.47 -14.11
CA LEU A 285 -21.81 -8.29 -13.33
C LEU A 285 -23.33 -8.03 -13.31
N LYS A 286 -24.02 -8.21 -14.44
CA LYS A 286 -25.49 -8.02 -14.53
C LYS A 286 -26.28 -9.11 -13.84
N THR A 287 -25.87 -10.38 -13.98
CA THR A 287 -26.67 -11.52 -13.52
C THR A 287 -26.36 -11.95 -12.11
N VAL A 288 -25.11 -11.77 -11.65
CA VAL A 288 -24.66 -12.23 -10.34
C VAL A 288 -24.50 -11.06 -9.37
N VAL A 289 -23.86 -9.97 -9.80
CA VAL A 289 -23.51 -8.87 -8.89
C VAL A 289 -24.63 -7.85 -8.74
N ALA A 290 -25.25 -7.42 -9.84
CA ALA A 290 -26.30 -6.39 -9.81
C ALA A 290 -27.47 -6.73 -8.87
N PRO A 291 -27.98 -7.98 -8.76
CA PRO A 291 -29.02 -8.33 -7.79
C PRO A 291 -28.59 -8.19 -6.34
N GLN A 292 -27.30 -8.05 -6.08
CA GLN A 292 -26.73 -7.87 -4.74
C GLN A 292 -26.54 -6.40 -4.37
N MET A 293 -26.64 -5.50 -5.36
CA MET A 293 -26.52 -4.07 -5.11
C MET A 293 -27.71 -3.52 -4.32
N PRO A 294 -27.50 -2.52 -3.45
CA PRO A 294 -28.59 -1.74 -2.89
C PRO A 294 -29.45 -1.09 -3.99
N ASP A 295 -30.75 -0.93 -3.74
CA ASP A 295 -31.71 -0.38 -4.72
C ASP A 295 -31.25 0.98 -5.24
N GLU A 296 -30.68 1.81 -4.38
CA GLU A 296 -30.14 3.13 -4.72
C GLU A 296 -28.94 3.10 -5.69
N LEU A 297 -28.23 1.98 -5.76
CA LEU A 297 -27.08 1.80 -6.64
C LEU A 297 -27.37 0.95 -7.88
N TYR A 298 -28.49 0.20 -7.89
CA TYR A 298 -28.78 -0.79 -8.92
C TYR A 298 -28.76 -0.20 -10.34
N ASN A 299 -29.54 0.86 -10.56
CA ASN A 299 -29.69 1.44 -11.90
C ASN A 299 -28.40 2.07 -12.42
N VAL A 300 -27.66 2.81 -11.58
CA VAL A 300 -26.39 3.42 -11.96
C VAL A 300 -25.30 2.38 -12.19
N PHE A 301 -25.37 1.24 -11.47
CA PHE A 301 -24.47 0.11 -11.70
C PHE A 301 -24.73 -0.57 -13.04
N ILE A 302 -25.99 -0.81 -13.41
CA ILE A 302 -26.36 -1.35 -14.73
C ILE A 302 -25.92 -0.40 -15.84
N CYS A 303 -26.18 0.90 -15.71
CA CYS A 303 -25.73 1.90 -16.68
C CYS A 303 -24.20 1.90 -16.85
N ALA A 304 -23.44 1.76 -15.77
CA ALA A 304 -21.97 1.70 -15.83
C ALA A 304 -21.47 0.46 -16.58
N ILE A 305 -22.14 -0.70 -16.41
CA ILE A 305 -21.81 -1.91 -17.16
C ILE A 305 -22.09 -1.69 -18.65
N ASP A 306 -23.21 -1.06 -18.99
CA ASP A 306 -23.61 -0.83 -20.40
C ASP A 306 -22.70 0.16 -21.12
N LYS A 307 -22.10 1.13 -20.40
CA LYS A 307 -21.06 2.02 -20.92
C LYS A 307 -19.78 1.27 -21.30
N GLY A 308 -19.57 0.05 -20.81
CA GLY A 308 -18.47 -0.82 -21.19
C GLY A 308 -17.10 -0.46 -20.59
N ASN A 309 -17.00 0.52 -19.70
CA ASN A 309 -15.76 0.93 -19.05
C ASN A 309 -15.38 -0.01 -17.88
N ILE A 310 -15.39 -1.32 -18.15
CA ILE A 310 -15.04 -2.35 -17.18
C ILE A 310 -13.53 -2.55 -17.22
N ARG A 311 -12.88 -2.42 -16.08
CA ARG A 311 -11.43 -2.61 -15.96
C ARG A 311 -11.12 -3.59 -14.84
N THR A 312 -10.07 -4.36 -15.00
CA THR A 312 -9.64 -5.35 -14.02
C THR A 312 -8.15 -5.25 -13.77
N MET A 313 -7.73 -5.68 -12.59
CA MET A 313 -6.33 -5.81 -12.25
C MET A 313 -6.14 -7.01 -11.29
N PRO A 314 -4.97 -7.67 -11.29
CA PRO A 314 -4.72 -8.74 -10.33
C PRO A 314 -4.51 -8.19 -8.91
N ASN A 315 -5.15 -8.82 -7.92
CA ASN A 315 -4.80 -8.66 -6.51
C ASN A 315 -3.54 -9.46 -6.21
N ARG A 316 -2.63 -8.83 -5.48
CA ARG A 316 -1.36 -9.46 -5.11
C ARG A 316 -1.12 -9.35 -3.61
N ILE A 317 -0.66 -10.45 -3.02
CA ILE A 317 -0.24 -10.49 -1.63
C ILE A 317 1.24 -10.84 -1.58
N MET A 318 2.02 -10.05 -0.85
CA MET A 318 3.43 -10.27 -0.63
C MET A 318 3.75 -9.97 0.83
N HIS A 319 4.22 -10.97 1.55
CA HIS A 319 4.63 -10.79 2.93
C HIS A 319 5.96 -10.04 3.01
N ALA A 320 6.07 -9.13 3.97
CA ALA A 320 7.32 -8.43 4.21
C ALA A 320 8.42 -9.43 4.58
N SER A 321 9.50 -9.42 3.82
CA SER A 321 10.73 -10.14 4.10
C SER A 321 11.81 -9.12 4.40
N SER A 322 12.36 -9.16 5.61
CA SER A 322 13.47 -8.29 5.98
C SER A 322 14.78 -8.97 5.59
N TYR A 323 15.37 -8.49 4.52
CA TYR A 323 16.75 -8.82 4.16
C TYR A 323 17.56 -7.54 4.27
N PRO A 324 18.24 -7.32 5.41
CA PRO A 324 19.06 -6.13 5.55
C PRO A 324 20.18 -6.16 4.53
N THR A 325 20.17 -5.18 3.62
CA THR A 325 21.19 -4.99 2.61
C THR A 325 21.80 -3.60 2.81
N PRO A 326 23.09 -3.51 3.19
CA PRO A 326 23.74 -2.23 3.37
C PRO A 326 23.58 -1.33 2.14
N GLY A 327 23.20 -0.07 2.34
CA GLY A 327 22.98 0.91 1.29
C GLY A 327 21.67 0.80 0.51
N ALA A 328 20.79 -0.19 0.81
CA ALA A 328 19.47 -0.28 0.21
C ALA A 328 18.36 -0.51 1.25
N PHE A 329 17.15 -0.01 0.94
CA PHE A 329 15.98 -0.14 1.78
C PHE A 329 14.69 -0.23 0.96
N LEU A 330 13.72 -1.00 1.41
CA LEU A 330 12.42 -1.18 0.73
C LEU A 330 11.31 -0.58 1.57
N ILE A 331 10.34 0.12 0.95
CA ILE A 331 9.11 0.58 1.60
C ILE A 331 7.89 0.46 0.68
N GLY A 332 6.71 0.57 1.26
CA GLY A 332 5.45 0.48 0.53
C GLY A 332 5.22 -0.92 -0.05
N ASP A 333 4.67 -0.97 -1.27
CA ASP A 333 4.34 -2.23 -1.93
C ASP A 333 5.57 -3.03 -2.36
N SER A 334 6.73 -2.39 -2.53
CA SER A 334 8.01 -3.10 -2.76
C SER A 334 8.43 -3.97 -1.56
N LEU A 335 7.99 -3.62 -0.35
CA LEU A 335 8.27 -4.37 0.88
C LEU A 335 7.13 -5.32 1.24
N ASN A 336 5.87 -4.89 1.10
CA ASN A 336 4.72 -5.64 1.57
C ASN A 336 3.43 -5.26 0.82
N MET A 337 2.78 -6.22 0.22
CA MET A 337 1.47 -6.08 -0.41
C MET A 337 0.40 -6.86 0.34
N ARG A 338 -0.82 -6.40 0.27
CA ARG A 338 -2.02 -7.00 0.88
C ARG A 338 -3.21 -6.89 -0.05
N HIS A 339 -4.23 -7.72 0.21
CA HIS A 339 -5.48 -7.65 -0.52
C HIS A 339 -6.07 -6.23 -0.47
N SER A 340 -6.62 -5.75 -1.59
CA SER A 340 -7.08 -4.37 -1.75
C SER A 340 -8.37 -4.05 -1.00
N VAL A 341 -9.10 -5.07 -0.51
CA VAL A 341 -10.43 -4.96 0.12
C VAL A 341 -10.54 -3.92 1.24
N THR A 342 -9.45 -3.69 1.98
CA THR A 342 -9.45 -2.70 3.08
C THR A 342 -9.14 -1.27 2.63
N GLY A 343 -8.66 -1.06 1.41
CA GLY A 343 -8.10 0.23 0.99
C GLY A 343 -6.90 0.70 1.83
N GLY A 344 -6.26 -0.21 2.60
CA GLY A 344 -5.24 0.14 3.60
C GLY A 344 -3.81 0.26 3.06
N GLY A 345 -3.56 -0.03 1.78
CA GLY A 345 -2.21 -0.03 1.20
C GLY A 345 -1.49 1.31 1.33
N MET A 346 -2.13 2.39 0.93
CA MET A 346 -1.56 3.74 1.04
C MET A 346 -1.34 4.18 2.49
N THR A 347 -2.25 3.80 3.41
CA THR A 347 -2.09 4.10 4.84
C THR A 347 -0.82 3.46 5.40
N VAL A 348 -0.55 2.20 5.04
CA VAL A 348 0.70 1.52 5.43
C VAL A 348 1.90 2.21 4.78
N GLY A 349 1.87 2.49 3.48
CA GLY A 349 2.97 3.16 2.78
C GLY A 349 3.29 4.54 3.36
N LEU A 350 2.29 5.34 3.67
CA LEU A 350 2.49 6.65 4.32
C LEU A 350 2.99 6.52 5.77
N SER A 351 2.53 5.50 6.51
CA SER A 351 3.07 5.21 7.84
C SER A 351 4.55 4.77 7.78
N ASP A 352 4.91 3.99 6.76
CA ASP A 352 6.31 3.61 6.49
C ASP A 352 7.16 4.86 6.18
N VAL A 353 6.64 5.83 5.41
CA VAL A 353 7.30 7.11 5.11
C VAL A 353 7.57 7.91 6.39
N VAL A 354 6.55 8.09 7.24
CA VAL A 354 6.70 8.81 8.53
C VAL A 354 7.77 8.14 9.38
N LEU A 355 7.66 6.83 9.56
CA LEU A 355 8.58 6.07 10.41
C LEU A 355 10.02 6.12 9.89
N LEU A 356 10.22 5.95 8.58
CA LEU A 356 11.56 6.00 8.00
C LEU A 356 12.18 7.39 8.09
N ARG A 357 11.40 8.44 7.83
CA ARG A 357 11.84 9.82 8.04
C ARG A 357 12.27 10.07 9.47
N ASP A 358 11.46 9.65 10.46
CA ASP A 358 11.74 9.88 11.87
C ASP A 358 13.01 9.13 12.31
N LEU A 359 13.29 7.98 11.72
CA LEU A 359 14.53 7.24 11.94
C LEU A 359 15.74 7.92 11.27
N LEU A 360 15.59 8.49 10.08
CA LEU A 360 16.70 9.14 9.36
C LEU A 360 16.99 10.55 9.86
N ARG A 361 16.00 11.24 10.41
CA ARG A 361 16.10 12.64 10.85
C ARG A 361 17.21 12.95 11.86
N PRO A 362 17.50 12.09 12.87
CA PRO A 362 18.56 12.36 13.83
C PRO A 362 19.98 12.04 13.33
N LEU A 363 20.12 11.57 12.09
CA LEU A 363 21.41 11.21 11.51
C LEU A 363 22.05 12.41 10.82
N ASP A 364 23.33 12.63 11.04
CA ASP A 364 24.10 13.70 10.42
C ASP A 364 24.54 13.33 8.99
N ASP A 365 24.82 12.04 8.74
CA ASP A 365 25.21 11.51 7.44
C ASP A 365 24.78 10.06 7.24
N LEU A 366 24.85 9.57 6.01
CA LEU A 366 24.50 8.20 5.60
C LEU A 366 25.73 7.40 5.09
N ASN A 367 26.95 7.85 5.38
CA ASN A 367 28.17 7.32 4.76
C ASN A 367 28.52 5.91 5.22
N ASN A 368 28.14 5.52 6.44
CA ASN A 368 28.39 4.17 6.97
C ASN A 368 27.20 3.25 6.70
N ALA A 369 27.14 2.69 5.48
CA ALA A 369 26.03 1.83 5.04
C ALA A 369 25.77 0.64 5.98
N ALA A 370 26.79 0.04 6.60
CA ALA A 370 26.61 -1.09 7.50
C ALA A 370 25.96 -0.66 8.82
N SER A 371 26.39 0.46 9.40
CA SER A 371 25.78 1.02 10.61
C SER A 371 24.35 1.48 10.38
N ILE A 372 24.07 2.16 9.24
CA ILE A 372 22.74 2.58 8.84
C ILE A 372 21.82 1.37 8.63
N CYS A 373 22.29 0.32 7.97
CA CYS A 373 21.54 -0.92 7.77
C CYS A 373 21.13 -1.53 9.12
N LYS A 374 22.05 -1.66 10.06
CA LYS A 374 21.77 -2.18 11.40
C LYS A 374 20.79 -1.29 12.19
N TYR A 375 20.96 0.02 12.10
CA TYR A 375 20.04 0.98 12.72
C TYR A 375 18.62 0.86 12.17
N LEU A 376 18.49 0.74 10.84
CA LEU A 376 17.20 0.61 10.17
C LEU A 376 16.51 -0.76 10.37
N GLU A 377 17.17 -1.76 10.99
CA GLU A 377 16.50 -2.98 11.43
C GLU A 377 15.35 -2.68 12.42
N SER A 378 15.46 -1.61 13.21
CA SER A 378 14.42 -1.12 14.11
C SER A 378 13.12 -0.77 13.38
N PHE A 379 13.19 -0.29 12.12
CA PHE A 379 12.03 -0.01 11.30
C PHE A 379 11.12 -1.25 11.16
N CYS A 380 11.72 -2.43 10.91
CA CYS A 380 10.96 -3.66 10.76
C CYS A 380 10.14 -4.03 12.01
N VAL A 381 10.64 -3.66 13.19
CA VAL A 381 9.94 -3.90 14.46
C VAL A 381 8.85 -2.85 14.68
N LEU A 382 9.19 -1.58 14.50
CA LEU A 382 8.29 -0.45 14.77
C LEU A 382 7.08 -0.39 13.81
N ARG A 383 7.23 -0.84 12.56
CA ARG A 383 6.12 -0.89 11.61
C ARG A 383 5.12 -2.02 11.84
N LYS A 384 5.51 -3.09 12.57
CA LYS A 384 4.68 -4.30 12.78
C LYS A 384 3.26 -4.02 13.29
N PRO A 385 3.02 -3.16 14.29
CA PRO A 385 1.66 -2.96 14.81
C PRO A 385 0.69 -2.51 13.72
N THR A 386 1.05 -1.49 12.94
CA THR A 386 0.19 -0.97 11.86
C THR A 386 0.01 -1.97 10.72
N THR A 387 1.11 -2.60 10.27
CA THR A 387 1.04 -3.54 9.14
C THR A 387 0.33 -4.83 9.50
N PHE A 388 0.57 -5.37 10.70
CA PHE A 388 -0.11 -6.58 11.17
C PHE A 388 -1.61 -6.36 11.24
N ALA A 389 -2.06 -5.25 11.83
CA ALA A 389 -3.45 -4.91 11.92
C ALA A 389 -4.14 -4.89 10.55
N ILE A 390 -3.60 -4.11 9.62
CA ILE A 390 -4.20 -3.92 8.29
C ILE A 390 -4.10 -5.21 7.45
N ASN A 391 -2.99 -5.94 7.51
CA ASN A 391 -2.81 -7.18 6.75
C ASN A 391 -3.75 -8.29 7.27
N THR A 392 -3.90 -8.41 8.61
CA THR A 392 -4.84 -9.38 9.19
C THR A 392 -6.27 -9.05 8.80
N LEU A 393 -6.67 -7.77 8.90
CA LEU A 393 -8.00 -7.35 8.49
C LEU A 393 -8.25 -7.64 7.00
N ALA A 394 -7.29 -7.35 6.14
CA ALA A 394 -7.40 -7.62 4.70
C ALA A 394 -7.54 -9.12 4.40
N SER A 395 -6.73 -9.96 5.06
CA SER A 395 -6.79 -11.41 4.89
C SER A 395 -8.11 -11.98 5.39
N THR A 396 -8.58 -11.54 6.56
CA THR A 396 -9.82 -12.07 7.13
C THR A 396 -11.06 -11.66 6.35
N LEU A 397 -11.14 -10.40 5.90
CA LEU A 397 -12.25 -9.94 5.05
C LEU A 397 -12.30 -10.72 3.73
N HIS A 398 -11.14 -11.07 3.18
CA HIS A 398 -11.05 -11.84 1.94
C HIS A 398 -11.41 -13.33 2.15
N THR A 399 -10.88 -13.99 3.19
CA THR A 399 -11.05 -15.45 3.36
C THR A 399 -12.34 -15.84 4.04
N GLU A 400 -12.81 -15.04 4.97
CA GLU A 400 -13.94 -15.38 5.81
C GLU A 400 -15.22 -14.70 5.39
N GLY A 401 -15.35 -13.99 4.29
CA GLY A 401 -16.57 -13.27 3.79
C GLY A 401 -17.90 -13.59 4.48
N ASN A 402 -17.85 -14.30 5.59
CA ASN A 402 -18.91 -14.92 6.37
C ASN A 402 -19.30 -14.03 7.58
N GLU A 403 -20.57 -13.87 7.78
CA GLU A 403 -21.33 -12.95 8.64
C GLU A 403 -20.86 -12.79 10.09
N ARG A 404 -20.32 -13.82 10.73
CA ARG A 404 -19.90 -13.76 12.14
C ARG A 404 -18.55 -13.07 12.35
N SER A 405 -17.68 -13.12 11.36
CA SER A 405 -16.30 -12.70 11.50
C SER A 405 -16.13 -11.18 11.48
N ILE A 406 -16.89 -10.45 10.66
CA ILE A 406 -16.70 -9.01 10.48
C ILE A 406 -17.09 -8.24 11.74
N LEU A 407 -18.25 -8.50 12.32
CA LEU A 407 -18.66 -7.82 13.56
C LEU A 407 -17.84 -8.29 14.78
N GLN A 408 -17.47 -9.57 14.83
CA GLN A 408 -16.58 -10.10 15.87
C GLN A 408 -15.13 -9.67 15.70
N LEU A 409 -14.66 -9.44 14.48
CA LEU A 409 -13.33 -8.89 14.19
C LEU A 409 -13.21 -7.42 14.59
N PHE A 410 -14.26 -6.64 14.42
CA PHE A 410 -14.26 -5.25 14.87
C PHE A 410 -14.30 -5.11 16.39
N GLU A 411 -14.82 -6.10 17.15
CA GLU A 411 -14.86 -6.06 18.62
C GLU A 411 -13.47 -6.08 19.29
N PRO A 412 -12.52 -6.98 18.96
CA PRO A 412 -11.15 -6.91 19.46
C PRO A 412 -10.38 -5.68 18.94
N TRP A 413 -10.61 -5.29 17.67
CA TRP A 413 -9.98 -4.12 17.06
C TRP A 413 -10.46 -2.80 17.65
N ARG A 414 -11.68 -2.76 18.15
CA ARG A 414 -12.20 -1.68 18.98
C ARG A 414 -11.32 -1.40 20.21
N ARG A 415 -10.65 -2.42 20.75
CA ARG A 415 -9.67 -2.27 21.84
C ARG A 415 -8.28 -1.88 21.35
N VAL A 416 -7.81 -2.42 20.25
CA VAL A 416 -6.49 -2.11 19.68
C VAL A 416 -6.47 -0.70 19.06
N LEU A 417 -7.53 -0.29 18.37
CA LEU A 417 -7.67 1.06 17.82
C LEU A 417 -7.92 2.13 18.90
N ARG A 418 -8.46 1.76 20.08
CA ARG A 418 -8.46 2.65 21.24
C ARG A 418 -7.08 2.94 21.79
N TRP A 419 -6.09 2.12 21.47
CA TRP A 419 -4.70 2.31 21.93
C TRP A 419 -3.93 3.31 21.08
N THR A 420 -4.37 3.59 19.85
CA THR A 420 -3.72 4.54 18.95
C THR A 420 -4.34 5.93 18.95
N ASP A 421 -5.64 6.05 19.32
CA ASP A 421 -6.31 7.35 19.52
C ASP A 421 -7.69 7.15 20.18
N GLY A 422 -7.81 7.52 21.38
CA GLY A 422 -8.84 7.43 22.39
C GLY A 422 -10.36 7.52 22.09
N SER A 423 -10.90 7.34 20.89
CA SER A 423 -12.35 7.47 20.71
C SER A 423 -12.94 6.81 19.46
N TYR A 424 -13.56 5.63 19.65
CA TYR A 424 -14.56 5.09 18.72
C TYR A 424 -15.93 5.00 19.41
N VAL A 425 -16.93 5.67 18.85
CA VAL A 425 -18.32 5.59 19.36
C VAL A 425 -19.14 4.77 18.36
N TRP A 426 -19.70 3.66 18.82
CA TRP A 426 -20.76 2.95 18.11
C TRP A 426 -22.09 3.65 18.40
N SER A 427 -22.75 4.21 17.41
CA SER A 427 -24.17 4.51 17.47
C SER A 427 -24.94 3.31 16.90
N LYS A 428 -25.81 2.71 17.71
CA LYS A 428 -26.88 1.84 17.18
C LYS A 428 -27.83 2.70 16.34
N PRO A 429 -28.47 2.09 15.32
CA PRO A 429 -29.40 2.80 14.45
C PRO A 429 -30.53 3.47 15.20
#